data_ef47107d775d76b3b9e2e407d065ef3d
#
_entry.id   ef47107d775d76b3b9e2e407d065ef3d
#
_cell.length_a   1.000
_cell.length_b   1.000
_cell.length_c   1.000
_cell.angle_alpha   90.00
_cell.angle_beta   90.00
_cell.angle_gamma   90.00
#
_symmetry.space_group_name_H-M   'P 1'
#
loop_
_entity.id
_entity.type
_entity.pdbx_description
1 polymer ?
#
loop_
_entity_poly.entity_id
_entity_poly.type
_entity_poly.pdbx_seq_one_letter_code
_entity_poly.pdbx_strand_id
1 'polypeptide(L)'
;MANLFDMPTKVGKQRGILSIYLLHSLKKKPKSGYDLLSEIKEKTDGAWIPSKGSVYPLLKHLEEEGLIKVKSVDKRSKHIFETTLEGKKVLSNVKKQGKQIEEKFIQFRNLVGEIISPKETEILNLIFDIRMASISRIGKNKGDILKILETCLLNLKKINLD
;
A
#
# COMPACT_ATOMS: atom_id res chain seq x y z
N MET A 1 -2.08 21.26 6.22
CA MET A 1 -0.79 20.59 5.92
C MET A 1 -1.09 19.32 5.15
N ALA A 2 -0.56 19.17 3.93
CA ALA A 2 -0.69 17.92 3.17
C ALA A 2 0.10 16.84 3.91
N ASN A 3 -0.57 15.75 4.27
CA ASN A 3 0.09 14.64 4.93
C ASN A 3 0.89 13.86 3.87
N LEU A 4 2.14 13.51 4.17
CA LEU A 4 3.07 12.82 3.27
C LEU A 4 2.48 11.55 2.62
N PHE A 5 1.54 10.91 3.31
CA PHE A 5 0.84 9.71 2.83
C PHE A 5 -0.50 10.00 2.14
N ASP A 6 -0.77 11.26 1.81
CA ASP A 6 -2.00 11.64 1.11
C ASP A 6 -1.85 11.38 -0.39
N MET A 7 -2.72 10.53 -0.92
CA MET A 7 -2.76 10.17 -2.33
C MET A 7 -3.73 11.08 -3.07
N PRO A 8 -3.34 11.72 -4.19
CA PRO A 8 -4.25 12.51 -4.99
C PRO A 8 -5.32 11.61 -5.60
N THR A 9 -6.58 12.02 -5.48
CA THR A 9 -7.70 11.40 -6.21
C THR A 9 -8.27 12.41 -7.19
N LYS A 10 -8.78 11.96 -8.34
CA LYS A 10 -9.41 12.85 -9.35
C LYS A 10 -10.58 13.68 -8.83
N VAL A 11 -11.08 13.39 -7.64
CA VAL A 11 -12.19 14.11 -6.97
C VAL A 11 -11.67 15.23 -6.04
N GLY A 12 -10.41 15.64 -6.17
CA GLY A 12 -9.86 16.80 -5.42
C GLY A 12 -9.60 16.58 -3.92
N LYS A 13 -9.95 15.40 -3.37
CA LYS A 13 -9.67 15.06 -1.98
C LYS A 13 -8.43 14.18 -1.88
N GLN A 14 -7.44 14.65 -1.15
CA GLN A 14 -6.29 13.84 -0.77
C GLN A 14 -6.74 12.77 0.22
N ARG A 15 -6.33 11.51 -0.02
CA ARG A 15 -6.66 10.37 0.86
C ARG A 15 -5.41 9.72 1.37
N GLY A 16 -5.37 9.51 2.68
CA GLY A 16 -4.28 8.77 3.31
C GLY A 16 -4.20 7.32 2.82
N ILE A 17 -3.00 6.76 2.83
CA ILE A 17 -2.72 5.39 2.39
C ILE A 17 -3.61 4.35 3.09
N LEU A 18 -3.93 4.56 4.38
CA LEU A 18 -4.81 3.67 5.14
C LEU A 18 -6.21 3.62 4.54
N SER A 19 -6.82 4.76 4.18
CA SER A 19 -8.15 4.80 3.53
C SER A 19 -8.15 4.04 2.21
N ILE A 20 -7.11 4.20 1.39
CA ILE A 20 -6.97 3.48 0.11
C ILE A 20 -6.81 1.98 0.36
N TYR A 21 -6.04 1.59 1.39
CA TYR A 21 -5.89 0.19 1.75
C TYR A 21 -7.21 -0.43 2.23
N LEU A 22 -7.98 0.26 3.08
CA LEU A 22 -9.30 -0.21 3.54
C LEU A 22 -10.24 -0.45 2.35
N LEU A 23 -10.35 0.50 1.43
CA LEU A 23 -11.12 0.34 0.19
C LEU A 23 -10.64 -0.85 -0.64
N HIS A 24 -9.32 -1.02 -0.80
CA HIS A 24 -8.74 -2.13 -1.54
C HIS A 24 -9.05 -3.48 -0.90
N SER A 25 -8.96 -3.58 0.42
CA SER A 25 -9.26 -4.79 1.16
C SER A 25 -10.74 -5.16 1.06
N LEU A 26 -11.65 -4.19 1.24
CA LEU A 26 -13.10 -4.36 1.11
C LEU A 26 -13.54 -4.70 -0.32
N LYS A 27 -12.79 -4.28 -1.34
CA LYS A 27 -13.05 -4.69 -2.73
C LYS A 27 -12.86 -6.20 -2.93
N LYS A 28 -11.94 -6.83 -2.21
CA LYS A 28 -11.66 -8.28 -2.34
C LYS A 28 -12.78 -9.11 -1.75
N LYS A 29 -13.21 -8.76 -0.53
CA LYS A 29 -14.36 -9.38 0.17
C LYS A 29 -14.91 -8.44 1.24
N PRO A 30 -16.20 -8.52 1.57
CA PRO A 30 -16.77 -7.80 2.69
C PRO A 30 -16.09 -8.18 4.02
N LYS A 31 -15.85 -7.19 4.89
CA LYS A 31 -15.15 -7.36 6.16
C LYS A 31 -15.67 -6.38 7.21
N SER A 32 -15.46 -6.72 8.48
CA SER A 32 -15.65 -5.76 9.56
C SER A 32 -14.39 -4.94 9.83
N GLY A 33 -14.52 -3.89 10.64
CA GLY A 33 -13.37 -3.11 11.10
C GLY A 33 -12.35 -3.94 11.87
N TYR A 34 -12.80 -4.94 12.64
CA TYR A 34 -11.93 -5.88 13.35
C TYR A 34 -11.10 -6.73 12.36
N ASP A 35 -11.77 -7.30 11.33
CA ASP A 35 -11.10 -8.14 10.33
C ASP A 35 -10.06 -7.35 9.54
N LEU A 36 -10.34 -6.06 9.27
CA LEU A 36 -9.40 -5.15 8.62
C LEU A 36 -8.16 -4.89 9.48
N LEU A 37 -8.34 -4.65 10.78
CA LEU A 37 -7.24 -4.49 11.73
C LEU A 37 -6.37 -5.75 11.81
N SER A 38 -6.99 -6.92 11.89
CA SER A 38 -6.29 -8.21 11.93
C SER A 38 -5.51 -8.46 10.64
N GLU A 39 -6.11 -8.15 9.48
CA GLU A 39 -5.44 -8.29 8.18
C GLU A 39 -4.23 -7.37 8.04
N ILE A 40 -4.31 -6.13 8.53
CA ILE A 40 -3.18 -5.20 8.48
C ILE A 40 -2.04 -5.72 9.35
N LYS A 41 -2.34 -6.14 10.58
CA LYS A 41 -1.35 -6.74 11.49
C LYS A 41 -0.65 -7.94 10.85
N GLU A 42 -1.40 -8.86 10.27
CA GLU A 42 -0.87 -10.06 9.60
C GLU A 42 0.04 -9.70 8.42
N LYS A 43 -0.41 -8.79 7.54
CA LYS A 43 0.36 -8.41 6.34
C LYS A 43 1.61 -7.59 6.62
N THR A 44 1.72 -7.02 7.79
CA THR A 44 2.89 -6.25 8.21
C THR A 44 3.74 -7.01 9.22
N ASP A 45 3.46 -8.29 9.43
CA ASP A 45 4.12 -9.11 10.47
C ASP A 45 4.14 -8.41 11.84
N GLY A 46 3.09 -7.62 12.12
CA GLY A 46 2.98 -6.82 13.34
C GLY A 46 3.78 -5.52 13.35
N ALA A 47 4.56 -5.22 12.32
CA ALA A 47 5.36 -3.98 12.24
C ALA A 47 4.50 -2.70 12.24
N TRP A 48 3.25 -2.81 11.79
CA TRP A 48 2.30 -1.70 11.83
C TRP A 48 0.89 -2.18 12.20
N ILE A 49 0.38 -1.68 13.31
CA ILE A 49 -0.96 -1.99 13.81
C ILE A 49 -1.69 -0.66 14.04
N PRO A 50 -2.55 -0.23 13.09
CA PRO A 50 -3.34 0.98 13.30
C PRO A 50 -4.30 0.80 14.47
N SER A 51 -4.53 1.86 15.25
CA SER A 51 -5.47 1.83 16.36
C SER A 51 -6.92 1.71 15.89
N LYS A 52 -7.80 1.23 16.75
CA LYS A 52 -9.25 1.30 16.52
C LYS A 52 -9.69 2.76 16.27
N GLY A 53 -9.14 3.71 17.05
CA GLY A 53 -9.40 5.13 16.92
C GLY A 53 -8.99 5.71 15.55
N SER A 54 -8.07 5.08 14.83
CA SER A 54 -7.72 5.49 13.47
C SER A 54 -8.62 4.83 12.42
N VAL A 55 -8.95 3.54 12.55
CA VAL A 55 -9.66 2.78 11.52
C VAL A 55 -11.15 3.09 11.49
N TYR A 56 -11.83 3.13 12.65
CA TYR A 56 -13.28 3.31 12.67
C TYR A 56 -13.74 4.70 12.17
N PRO A 57 -13.09 5.82 12.51
CA PRO A 57 -13.41 7.11 11.91
C PRO A 57 -13.21 7.13 10.38
N LEU A 58 -12.18 6.45 9.87
CA LEU A 58 -11.96 6.32 8.43
C LEU A 58 -13.06 5.50 7.75
N LEU A 59 -13.50 4.38 8.35
CA LEU A 59 -14.63 3.61 7.83
C LEU A 59 -15.91 4.45 7.81
N LYS A 60 -16.21 5.19 8.88
CA LYS A 60 -17.34 6.10 8.91
C LYS A 60 -17.26 7.15 7.81
N HIS A 61 -16.11 7.78 7.64
CA HIS A 61 -15.88 8.78 6.59
C HIS A 61 -16.04 8.20 5.18
N LEU A 62 -15.51 7.00 4.92
CA LEU A 62 -15.66 6.31 3.64
C LEU A 62 -17.13 5.94 3.36
N GLU A 63 -17.90 5.62 4.39
CA GLU A 63 -19.34 5.36 4.28
C GLU A 63 -20.13 6.63 4.01
N GLU A 64 -19.87 7.73 4.72
CA GLU A 64 -20.46 9.05 4.49
C GLU A 64 -20.20 9.57 3.07
N GLU A 65 -19.03 9.27 2.50
CA GLU A 65 -18.68 9.59 1.12
C GLU A 65 -19.29 8.61 0.09
N GLY A 66 -20.03 7.59 0.53
CA GLY A 66 -20.65 6.60 -0.34
C GLY A 66 -19.66 5.64 -1.03
N LEU A 67 -18.43 5.52 -0.55
CA LEU A 67 -17.39 4.66 -1.12
C LEU A 67 -17.46 3.23 -0.60
N ILE A 68 -18.00 3.07 0.59
CA ILE A 68 -18.35 1.79 1.19
C ILE A 68 -19.78 1.86 1.71
N LYS A 69 -20.37 0.71 2.01
CA LYS A 69 -21.67 0.61 2.66
C LYS A 69 -21.67 -0.58 3.62
N VAL A 70 -22.55 -0.55 4.61
CA VAL A 70 -22.83 -1.72 5.43
C VAL A 70 -23.57 -2.73 4.57
N LYS A 71 -23.00 -3.92 4.45
CA LYS A 71 -23.61 -5.06 3.76
C LYS A 71 -24.57 -5.83 4.67
N SER A 72 -24.13 -6.02 5.91
CA SER A 72 -24.89 -6.76 6.93
C SER A 72 -24.39 -6.39 8.32
N VAL A 73 -25.22 -6.63 9.32
CA VAL A 73 -24.86 -6.55 10.73
C VAL A 73 -24.90 -7.96 11.30
N ASP A 74 -23.81 -8.40 11.90
CA ASP A 74 -23.70 -9.73 12.51
C ASP A 74 -24.39 -9.76 13.89
N LYS A 75 -24.64 -10.97 14.42
CA LYS A 75 -25.34 -11.22 15.72
C LYS A 75 -24.75 -10.46 16.91
N ARG A 76 -23.51 -9.98 16.82
CA ARG A 76 -22.81 -9.17 17.84
C ARG A 76 -22.78 -7.68 17.49
N SER A 77 -23.74 -7.17 16.73
CA SER A 77 -23.79 -5.78 16.22
C SER A 77 -22.53 -5.36 15.44
N LYS A 78 -21.82 -6.34 14.84
CA LYS A 78 -20.61 -6.11 14.07
C LYS A 78 -20.99 -5.75 12.64
N HIS A 79 -20.73 -4.53 12.23
CA HIS A 79 -20.97 -4.07 10.86
C HIS A 79 -19.97 -4.71 9.89
N ILE A 80 -20.49 -5.34 8.85
CA ILE A 80 -19.71 -5.88 7.72
C ILE A 80 -19.83 -4.89 6.58
N PHE A 81 -18.70 -4.31 6.17
CA PHE A 81 -18.64 -3.32 5.10
C PHE A 81 -18.28 -3.97 3.76
N GLU A 82 -18.77 -3.37 2.68
CA GLU A 82 -18.35 -3.68 1.31
C GLU A 82 -18.13 -2.41 0.48
N THR A 83 -17.27 -2.49 -0.53
CA THR A 83 -16.98 -1.38 -1.43
C THR A 83 -18.12 -1.17 -2.43
N THR A 84 -18.56 0.08 -2.61
CA THR A 84 -19.54 0.48 -3.63
C THR A 84 -18.91 0.60 -5.03
N LEU A 85 -19.75 0.90 -6.05
CA LEU A 85 -19.26 1.22 -7.40
C LEU A 85 -18.36 2.47 -7.40
N GLU A 86 -18.71 3.49 -6.63
CA GLU A 86 -17.89 4.70 -6.49
C GLU A 86 -16.55 4.41 -5.83
N GLY A 87 -16.52 3.60 -4.78
CA GLY A 87 -15.27 3.14 -4.16
C GLY A 87 -14.38 2.37 -5.14
N LYS A 88 -14.95 1.54 -6.02
CA LYS A 88 -14.22 0.84 -7.09
C LYS A 88 -13.64 1.81 -8.12
N LYS A 89 -14.36 2.89 -8.47
CA LYS A 89 -13.86 3.95 -9.38
C LYS A 89 -12.68 4.69 -8.76
N VAL A 90 -12.75 5.04 -7.48
CA VAL A 90 -11.63 5.66 -6.75
C VAL A 90 -10.39 4.77 -6.81
N LEU A 91 -10.51 3.47 -6.51
CA LEU A 91 -9.39 2.52 -6.60
C LEU A 91 -8.82 2.38 -8.02
N SER A 92 -9.68 2.44 -9.04
CA SER A 92 -9.23 2.40 -10.44
C SER A 92 -8.39 3.64 -10.79
N ASN A 93 -8.80 4.82 -10.30
CA ASN A 93 -8.06 6.06 -10.51
C ASN A 93 -6.70 6.04 -9.79
N VAL A 94 -6.65 5.55 -8.54
CA VAL A 94 -5.39 5.36 -7.81
C VAL A 94 -4.43 4.45 -8.59
N LYS A 95 -4.92 3.35 -9.17
CA LYS A 95 -4.09 2.47 -10.00
C LYS A 95 -3.55 3.14 -11.25
N LYS A 96 -4.37 3.99 -11.92
CA LYS A 96 -3.93 4.76 -13.10
C LYS A 96 -2.84 5.78 -12.76
N GLN A 97 -2.86 6.31 -11.55
CA GLN A 97 -1.87 7.26 -11.04
C GLN A 97 -0.69 6.56 -10.36
N GLY A 98 -0.64 5.23 -10.38
CA GLY A 98 0.36 4.43 -9.66
C GLY A 98 1.81 4.85 -9.92
N LYS A 99 2.17 5.19 -11.17
CA LYS A 99 3.51 5.69 -11.51
C LYS A 99 3.85 7.00 -10.79
N GLN A 100 2.95 7.97 -10.80
CA GLN A 100 3.17 9.27 -10.14
C GLN A 100 3.27 9.14 -8.61
N ILE A 101 2.51 8.20 -8.04
CA ILE A 101 2.55 7.89 -6.61
C ILE A 101 3.89 7.24 -6.26
N GLU A 102 4.34 6.32 -7.10
CA GLU A 102 5.62 5.64 -6.96
C GLU A 102 6.80 6.62 -7.07
N GLU A 103 6.80 7.53 -8.05
CA GLU A 103 7.80 8.59 -8.20
C GLU A 103 7.89 9.50 -6.96
N LYS A 104 6.76 9.95 -6.43
CA LYS A 104 6.73 10.74 -5.18
C LYS A 104 7.26 9.97 -3.98
N PHE A 105 6.93 8.69 -3.88
CA PHE A 105 7.44 7.84 -2.81
C PHE A 105 8.95 7.66 -2.86
N ILE A 106 9.51 7.59 -4.08
CA ILE A 106 10.96 7.53 -4.29
C ILE A 106 11.64 8.80 -3.84
N GLN A 107 11.14 9.96 -4.30
CA GLN A 107 11.71 11.26 -3.92
C GLN A 107 11.73 11.40 -2.40
N PHE A 108 10.65 11.01 -1.74
CA PHE A 108 10.58 11.04 -0.30
C PHE A 108 11.57 10.06 0.37
N ARG A 109 11.66 8.84 -0.13
CA ARG A 109 12.63 7.85 0.38
C ARG A 109 14.06 8.35 0.28
N ASN A 110 14.44 8.99 -0.83
CA ASN A 110 15.78 9.55 -1.01
C ASN A 110 16.06 10.61 0.05
N LEU A 111 15.10 11.49 0.31
CA LEU A 111 15.19 12.52 1.34
C LEU A 111 15.33 11.92 2.75
N VAL A 112 14.60 10.87 3.07
CA VAL A 112 14.74 10.13 4.33
C VAL A 112 16.07 9.39 4.39
N GLY A 113 16.53 8.80 3.29
CA GLY A 113 17.82 8.11 3.19
C GLY A 113 19.01 9.02 3.49
N GLU A 114 18.97 10.26 3.01
CA GLU A 114 20.00 11.27 3.33
C GLU A 114 20.10 11.58 4.82
N ILE A 115 18.95 11.55 5.51
CA ILE A 115 18.89 11.85 6.97
C ILE A 115 19.31 10.65 7.82
N ILE A 116 18.84 9.44 7.48
CA ILE A 116 18.96 8.27 8.35
C ILE A 116 20.23 7.48 8.06
N SER A 117 20.61 7.29 6.82
CA SER A 117 21.73 6.43 6.44
C SER A 117 22.38 6.85 5.12
N PRO A 118 23.25 7.88 5.14
CA PRO A 118 23.93 8.34 3.92
C PRO A 118 24.76 7.23 3.23
N LYS A 119 25.39 6.34 4.01
CA LYS A 119 26.23 5.25 3.49
C LYS A 119 25.43 4.14 2.80
N GLU A 120 24.17 3.92 3.22
CA GLU A 120 23.31 2.89 2.66
C GLU A 120 22.48 3.41 1.47
N THR A 121 22.46 4.72 1.26
CA THR A 121 21.63 5.36 0.22
C THR A 121 21.99 4.85 -1.17
N GLU A 122 23.25 4.60 -1.47
CA GLU A 122 23.70 4.06 -2.75
C GLU A 122 23.12 2.66 -3.01
N ILE A 123 23.22 1.76 -2.02
CA ILE A 123 22.67 0.40 -2.11
C ILE A 123 21.15 0.45 -2.27
N LEU A 124 20.45 1.29 -1.49
CA LEU A 124 19.01 1.45 -1.57
C LEU A 124 18.58 2.00 -2.94
N ASN A 125 19.32 2.93 -3.52
CA ASN A 125 19.04 3.44 -4.84
C ASN A 125 19.22 2.36 -5.91
N LEU A 126 20.28 1.55 -5.84
CA LEU A 126 20.49 0.43 -6.76
C LEU A 126 19.38 -0.61 -6.67
N ILE A 127 18.97 -1.00 -5.47
CA ILE A 127 17.83 -1.92 -5.25
C ILE A 127 16.57 -1.38 -5.89
N PHE A 128 16.36 -0.06 -5.77
CA PHE A 128 15.21 0.59 -6.38
C PHE A 128 15.27 0.57 -7.91
N ASP A 129 16.42 0.90 -8.50
CA ASP A 129 16.62 0.89 -9.95
C ASP A 129 16.42 -0.52 -10.52
N ILE A 130 16.92 -1.55 -9.83
CA ILE A 130 16.65 -2.95 -10.16
C ILE A 130 15.15 -3.24 -10.15
N ARG A 131 14.43 -2.80 -9.13
CA ARG A 131 12.97 -2.95 -9.05
C ARG A 131 12.27 -2.27 -10.22
N MET A 132 12.60 -1.02 -10.52
CA MET A 132 11.97 -0.26 -11.60
C MET A 132 12.24 -0.88 -12.96
N ALA A 133 13.50 -1.28 -13.22
CA ALA A 133 13.88 -1.98 -14.43
C ALA A 133 13.13 -3.31 -14.59
N SER A 134 12.95 -4.05 -13.49
CA SER A 134 12.22 -5.32 -13.47
C SER A 134 10.73 -5.12 -13.77
N ILE A 135 10.07 -4.18 -13.11
CA ILE A 135 8.63 -3.91 -13.29
C ILE A 135 8.35 -3.43 -14.71
N SER A 136 9.18 -2.55 -15.26
CA SER A 136 8.99 -2.03 -16.63
C SER A 136 9.09 -3.11 -17.71
N ARG A 137 9.74 -4.23 -17.42
CA ARG A 137 10.00 -5.34 -18.36
C ARG A 137 9.24 -6.63 -18.03
N ILE A 138 8.39 -6.64 -16.99
CA ILE A 138 7.78 -7.86 -16.44
C ILE A 138 6.92 -8.64 -17.45
N GLY A 139 6.34 -8.01 -18.47
CA GLY A 139 5.43 -8.61 -19.44
C GLY A 139 5.80 -10.05 -19.84
N LYS A 140 6.43 -10.22 -21.01
CA LYS A 140 6.86 -11.54 -21.51
C LYS A 140 8.14 -12.09 -20.82
N ASN A 141 8.87 -11.24 -20.09
CA ASN A 141 10.21 -11.55 -19.55
C ASN A 141 10.19 -11.93 -18.06
N LYS A 142 9.03 -12.23 -17.48
CA LYS A 142 8.90 -12.51 -16.05
C LYS A 142 9.85 -13.64 -15.57
N GLY A 143 9.99 -14.71 -16.34
CA GLY A 143 10.84 -15.85 -15.98
C GLY A 143 12.32 -15.47 -15.91
N ASP A 144 12.81 -14.73 -16.90
CA ASP A 144 14.22 -14.31 -16.96
C ASP A 144 14.55 -13.31 -15.85
N ILE A 145 13.64 -12.36 -15.59
CA ILE A 145 13.78 -11.41 -14.50
C ILE A 145 13.88 -12.14 -13.15
N LEU A 146 13.02 -13.11 -12.89
CA LEU A 146 13.07 -13.89 -11.65
C LEU A 146 14.42 -14.61 -11.50
N LYS A 147 14.91 -15.29 -12.55
CA LYS A 147 16.21 -15.96 -12.52
C LYS A 147 17.37 -15.01 -12.19
N ILE A 148 17.39 -13.83 -12.79
CA ILE A 148 18.41 -12.80 -12.54
C ILE A 148 18.36 -12.37 -11.06
N LEU A 149 17.18 -12.04 -10.55
CA LEU A 149 17.01 -11.57 -9.17
C LEU A 149 17.31 -12.65 -8.14
N GLU A 150 16.91 -13.91 -8.40
CA GLU A 150 17.22 -15.04 -7.54
C GLU A 150 18.73 -15.32 -7.49
N THR A 151 19.41 -15.25 -8.63
CA THR A 151 20.87 -15.38 -8.69
C THR A 151 21.57 -14.27 -7.92
N CYS A 152 21.13 -13.02 -8.09
CA CYS A 152 21.66 -11.89 -7.34
C CYS A 152 21.49 -12.11 -5.81
N LEU A 153 20.30 -12.50 -5.39
CA LEU A 153 20.01 -12.79 -3.97
C LEU A 153 20.88 -13.91 -3.41
N LEU A 154 21.09 -15.00 -4.17
CA LEU A 154 21.96 -16.11 -3.78
C LEU A 154 23.41 -15.64 -3.61
N ASN A 155 23.90 -14.79 -4.50
CA ASN A 155 25.26 -14.26 -4.42
C ASN A 155 25.43 -13.33 -3.20
N LEU A 156 24.45 -12.47 -2.94
CA LEU A 156 24.46 -11.62 -1.74
C LEU A 156 24.49 -12.42 -0.44
N LYS A 157 23.75 -13.54 -0.38
CA LYS A 157 23.74 -14.44 0.79
C LYS A 157 25.07 -15.17 1.05
N LYS A 158 25.98 -15.22 0.06
CA LYS A 158 27.31 -15.82 0.21
C LYS A 158 28.35 -14.85 0.74
N ILE A 159 28.05 -13.56 0.77
CA ILE A 159 28.93 -12.56 1.39
C ILE A 159 28.87 -12.80 2.89
N ASN A 160 30.03 -13.11 3.47
CA ASN A 160 30.14 -13.30 4.91
C ASN A 160 29.89 -11.96 5.62
N LEU A 161 29.08 -12.01 6.65
CA LEU A 161 28.93 -10.90 7.61
C LEU A 161 30.08 -11.08 8.62
N ASP A 162 31.19 -10.37 8.39
CA ASP A 162 32.26 -10.24 9.36
C ASP A 162 31.83 -9.30 10.49
#